data_03b727c6b68b2793145532aa91100a37
#
_entry.id   03b727c6b68b2793145532aa91100a37
#
_cell.length_a   1.000
_cell.length_b   1.000
_cell.length_c   1.000
_cell.angle_alpha   90.00
_cell.angle_beta   90.00
_cell.angle_gamma   90.00
#
_symmetry.space_group_name_H-M   'P 1'
#
loop_
_entity.id
_entity.type
_entity.pdbx_description
1 polymer ?
#
loop_
_entity_poly.entity_id
_entity_poly.type
_entity_poly.pdbx_seq_one_letter_code
_entity_poly.pdbx_strand_id
1 'polypeptide(L)'
;MIKAYGLKTHIWNNNLRSVLLLIFFPILILLLAYAFTLLWTSFATDLSADQGLAYAFSKMPSVAPMAIGGAGGWFVVAFLGHQAMIDMATKSRSVTISEEPRAYRMLENLSISRGQITPKLKIIETPVMNAFASGVRDKNYTVTLTRGLMNNLDDEELEAVIAHELSHIRNKDVRLLIIAIIFVGIFSFVGESLLRNIFRTNLPRSDHHRRSGGGNAGALIFFAIVIIGVSYLLAMLTRFALSRKREFMADAGAVELTKNPDAMIRALQKISGRAELSGVPAEVKEMAFENPRVGLAGVFATHPPIEKRIEALVKYGGGHTAFNTSHRT
;
A
#
# COMPACT_ATOMS: atom_id res chain seq x y z
N MET A 1 -6.91 20.03 -1.10
CA MET A 1 -5.87 19.59 -2.07
C MET A 1 -5.96 20.46 -3.30
N ILE A 2 -4.82 20.97 -3.79
CA ILE A 2 -4.74 21.77 -5.02
C ILE A 2 -4.93 20.83 -6.21
N LYS A 3 -5.69 21.24 -7.23
CA LYS A 3 -5.76 20.50 -8.49
C LYS A 3 -4.34 20.35 -9.05
N ALA A 4 -3.91 19.12 -9.37
CA ALA A 4 -2.59 18.87 -9.91
C ALA A 4 -2.59 19.28 -11.41
N TYR A 5 -1.92 20.38 -11.72
CA TYR A 5 -1.73 20.87 -13.09
C TYR A 5 -0.34 20.55 -13.66
N GLY A 6 0.48 19.77 -12.92
CA GLY A 6 1.81 19.37 -13.34
C GLY A 6 2.53 18.53 -12.29
N LEU A 7 3.71 18.01 -12.65
CA LEU A 7 4.51 17.11 -11.82
C LEU A 7 4.86 17.71 -10.45
N LYS A 8 5.27 18.99 -10.40
CA LYS A 8 5.61 19.67 -9.12
C LYS A 8 4.43 19.68 -8.16
N THR A 9 3.22 19.95 -8.65
CA THR A 9 2.00 19.98 -7.85
C THR A 9 1.62 18.57 -7.38
N HIS A 10 1.86 17.55 -8.21
CA HIS A 10 1.64 16.15 -7.83
C HIS A 10 2.58 15.72 -6.70
N ILE A 11 3.88 15.98 -6.84
CA ILE A 11 4.88 15.70 -5.80
C ILE A 11 4.52 16.42 -4.49
N TRP A 12 4.14 17.71 -4.57
CA TRP A 12 3.72 18.48 -3.40
C TRP A 12 2.49 17.86 -2.72
N ASN A 13 1.47 17.49 -3.50
CA ASN A 13 0.28 16.81 -2.99
C ASN A 13 0.61 15.46 -2.33
N ASN A 14 1.54 14.69 -2.87
CA ASN A 14 1.98 13.42 -2.28
C ASN A 14 2.73 13.64 -0.95
N ASN A 15 3.59 14.65 -0.89
CA ASN A 15 4.25 15.04 0.35
C ASN A 15 3.24 15.50 1.40
N LEU A 16 2.27 16.35 1.01
CA LEU A 16 1.21 16.79 1.92
C LEU A 16 0.37 15.60 2.43
N ARG A 17 0.01 14.66 1.56
CA ARG A 17 -0.71 13.44 1.97
C ARG A 17 0.11 12.62 2.96
N SER A 18 1.42 12.47 2.74
CA SER A 18 2.30 11.77 3.68
C SER A 18 2.32 12.45 5.05
N VAL A 19 2.37 13.77 5.09
CA VAL A 19 2.32 14.56 6.35
C VAL A 19 0.95 14.41 7.01
N LEU A 20 -0.15 14.51 6.25
CA LEU A 20 -1.50 14.33 6.78
C LEU A 20 -1.70 12.93 7.37
N LEU A 21 -1.17 11.89 6.72
CA LEU A 21 -1.16 10.53 7.25
C LEU A 21 -0.43 10.45 8.59
N LEU A 22 0.77 11.06 8.67
CA LEU A 22 1.56 11.09 9.90
C LEU A 22 0.85 11.83 11.03
N ILE A 23 0.07 12.88 10.73
CA ILE A 23 -0.71 13.63 11.73
C ILE A 23 -1.97 12.84 12.14
N PHE A 24 -2.61 12.17 11.19
CA PHE A 24 -3.87 11.46 11.45
C PHE A 24 -3.67 10.13 12.19
N PHE A 25 -2.50 9.53 12.03
CA PHE A 25 -2.17 8.25 12.66
C PHE A 25 -2.26 8.26 14.19
N PRO A 26 -1.69 9.22 14.93
CA PRO A 26 -1.85 9.30 16.38
C PRO A 26 -3.32 9.37 16.82
N ILE A 27 -4.17 10.06 16.07
CA ILE A 27 -5.61 10.16 16.37
C ILE A 27 -6.28 8.79 16.27
N LEU A 28 -5.97 8.02 15.22
CA LEU A 28 -6.50 6.66 15.07
C LEU A 28 -6.00 5.72 16.18
N ILE A 29 -4.74 5.85 16.58
CA ILE A 29 -4.17 5.07 17.69
C ILE A 29 -4.87 5.42 19.01
N LEU A 30 -5.16 6.69 19.25
CA LEU A 30 -5.91 7.10 20.46
C LEU A 30 -7.34 6.57 20.46
N LEU A 31 -8.03 6.58 19.31
CA LEU A 31 -9.35 5.97 19.17
C LEU A 31 -9.30 4.47 19.48
N LEU A 32 -8.29 3.79 18.96
CA LEU A 32 -8.10 2.36 19.20
C LEU A 32 -7.80 2.08 20.69
N ALA A 33 -6.91 2.87 21.30
CA ALA A 33 -6.59 2.76 22.73
C ALA A 33 -7.83 3.00 23.62
N TYR A 34 -8.66 3.98 23.24
CA TYR A 34 -9.95 4.24 23.91
C TYR A 34 -10.90 3.04 23.77
N ALA A 35 -11.03 2.47 22.57
CA ALA A 35 -11.83 1.27 22.35
C ALA A 35 -11.38 0.07 23.20
N PHE A 36 -10.07 -0.11 23.34
CA PHE A 36 -9.50 -1.14 24.22
C PHE A 36 -9.85 -0.90 25.69
N THR A 37 -9.74 0.35 26.13
CA THR A 37 -10.09 0.69 27.52
C THR A 37 -11.57 0.48 27.78
N LEU A 38 -12.45 0.76 26.80
CA LEU A 38 -13.86 0.43 26.89
C LEU A 38 -14.14 -1.07 27.00
N LEU A 39 -13.47 -1.87 26.15
CA LEU A 39 -13.58 -3.33 26.21
C LEU A 39 -13.15 -3.84 27.60
N TRP A 40 -11.98 -3.39 28.07
CA TRP A 40 -11.50 -3.76 29.40
C TRP A 40 -12.51 -3.39 30.49
N THR A 41 -13.05 -2.16 30.45
CA THR A 41 -14.03 -1.66 31.41
C THR A 41 -15.29 -2.53 31.41
N SER A 42 -15.76 -2.98 30.23
CA SER A 42 -16.96 -3.80 30.11
C SER A 42 -16.81 -5.19 30.78
N PHE A 43 -15.60 -5.72 30.84
CA PHE A 43 -15.31 -7.02 31.48
C PHE A 43 -14.89 -6.90 32.94
N ALA A 44 -14.27 -5.76 33.30
CA ALA A 44 -13.66 -5.60 34.63
C ALA A 44 -14.55 -4.88 35.64
N THR A 45 -15.65 -4.25 35.21
CA THR A 45 -16.50 -3.41 36.08
C THR A 45 -17.97 -3.61 35.76
N ASP A 46 -18.83 -3.37 36.78
CA ASP A 46 -20.30 -3.38 36.65
C ASP A 46 -20.87 -1.95 36.43
N LEU A 47 -20.13 -1.08 35.75
CA LEU A 47 -20.54 0.30 35.49
C LEU A 47 -21.66 0.39 34.46
N SER A 48 -22.51 1.43 34.56
CA SER A 48 -23.43 1.77 33.49
C SER A 48 -22.71 2.22 32.23
N ALA A 49 -23.39 2.24 31.08
CA ALA A 49 -22.75 2.64 29.81
C ALA A 49 -22.10 4.04 29.91
N ASP A 50 -22.82 5.01 30.46
CA ASP A 50 -22.34 6.40 30.64
C ASP A 50 -21.15 6.47 31.58
N GLN A 51 -21.23 5.75 32.73
CA GLN A 51 -20.12 5.65 33.66
C GLN A 51 -18.91 4.95 33.05
N GLY A 52 -19.12 3.91 32.27
CA GLY A 52 -18.07 3.19 31.57
C GLY A 52 -17.36 4.03 30.52
N LEU A 53 -18.10 4.81 29.74
CA LEU A 53 -17.53 5.78 28.79
C LEU A 53 -16.68 6.82 29.51
N ALA A 54 -17.22 7.43 30.60
CA ALA A 54 -16.50 8.41 31.39
C ALA A 54 -15.25 7.82 32.07
N TYR A 55 -15.37 6.61 32.62
CA TYR A 55 -14.23 5.88 33.21
C TYR A 55 -13.13 5.59 32.20
N ALA A 56 -13.48 5.07 31.02
CA ALA A 56 -12.51 4.81 29.95
C ALA A 56 -11.81 6.11 29.52
N PHE A 57 -12.56 7.21 29.40
CA PHE A 57 -11.98 8.51 29.07
C PHE A 57 -11.04 9.02 30.16
N SER A 58 -11.38 8.85 31.43
CA SER A 58 -10.53 9.25 32.57
C SER A 58 -9.20 8.48 32.64
N LYS A 59 -9.11 7.31 32.02
CA LYS A 59 -7.87 6.52 31.91
C LYS A 59 -6.95 6.94 30.75
N MET A 60 -7.46 7.71 29.79
CA MET A 60 -6.69 8.12 28.62
C MET A 60 -5.38 8.88 28.94
N PRO A 61 -5.29 9.75 29.97
CA PRO A 61 -4.01 10.37 30.31
C PRO A 61 -2.88 9.38 30.61
N SER A 62 -3.22 8.19 31.12
CA SER A 62 -2.24 7.14 31.40
C SER A 62 -2.04 6.20 30.19
N VAL A 63 -3.09 5.88 29.47
CA VAL A 63 -3.07 4.91 28.35
C VAL A 63 -2.51 5.54 27.07
N ALA A 64 -2.84 6.81 26.79
CA ALA A 64 -2.47 7.46 25.54
C ALA A 64 -0.95 7.58 25.32
N PRO A 65 -0.12 7.96 26.30
CA PRO A 65 1.34 8.00 26.12
C PRO A 65 1.92 6.63 25.81
N MET A 66 1.41 5.57 26.42
CA MET A 66 1.84 4.20 26.16
C MET A 66 1.45 3.73 24.75
N ALA A 67 0.21 4.01 24.35
CA ALA A 67 -0.28 3.66 23.02
C ALA A 67 0.49 4.39 21.91
N ILE A 68 0.69 5.70 22.07
CA ILE A 68 1.46 6.52 21.10
C ILE A 68 2.93 6.09 21.09
N GLY A 69 3.54 5.88 22.26
CA GLY A 69 4.93 5.45 22.38
C GLY A 69 5.17 4.08 21.74
N GLY A 70 4.30 3.11 22.02
CA GLY A 70 4.35 1.77 21.43
C GLY A 70 4.15 1.78 19.91
N ALA A 71 3.10 2.46 19.44
CA ALA A 71 2.81 2.58 18.01
C ALA A 71 3.89 3.40 17.26
N GLY A 72 4.40 4.46 17.88
CA GLY A 72 5.49 5.27 17.34
C GLY A 72 6.79 4.47 17.25
N GLY A 73 7.13 3.71 18.29
CA GLY A 73 8.29 2.81 18.30
C GLY A 73 8.19 1.76 17.20
N TRP A 74 7.02 1.11 17.07
CA TRP A 74 6.76 0.18 15.98
C TRP A 74 6.87 0.83 14.61
N PHE A 75 6.30 2.04 14.45
CA PHE A 75 6.42 2.79 13.20
C PHE A 75 7.88 3.04 12.83
N VAL A 76 8.71 3.45 13.78
CA VAL A 76 10.15 3.68 13.55
C VAL A 76 10.84 2.40 13.11
N VAL A 77 10.60 1.28 13.80
CA VAL A 77 11.17 -0.03 13.44
C VAL A 77 10.72 -0.45 12.04
N ALA A 78 9.42 -0.37 11.76
CA ALA A 78 8.88 -0.72 10.45
C ALA A 78 9.37 0.22 9.34
N PHE A 79 9.49 1.52 9.62
CA PHE A 79 10.00 2.51 8.67
C PHE A 79 11.49 2.32 8.35
N LEU A 80 12.29 1.96 9.33
CA LEU A 80 13.72 1.67 9.13
C LEU A 80 13.94 0.29 8.50
N GLY A 81 13.13 -0.69 8.90
CA GLY A 81 13.21 -2.08 8.45
C GLY A 81 12.38 -2.43 7.22
N HIS A 82 11.61 -1.48 6.63
CA HIS A 82 10.65 -1.77 5.56
C HIS A 82 11.26 -2.55 4.39
N GLN A 83 12.49 -2.22 3.97
CA GLN A 83 13.14 -2.90 2.86
C GLN A 83 13.45 -4.36 3.19
N ALA A 84 13.97 -4.63 4.39
CA ALA A 84 14.23 -6.00 4.83
C ALA A 84 12.93 -6.83 4.94
N MET A 85 11.85 -6.20 5.40
CA MET A 85 10.53 -6.86 5.45
C MET A 85 10.01 -7.20 4.07
N ILE A 86 10.14 -6.28 3.09
CA ILE A 86 9.77 -6.52 1.69
C ILE A 86 10.63 -7.65 1.10
N ASP A 87 11.94 -7.60 1.31
CA ASP A 87 12.87 -8.63 0.79
C ASP A 87 12.55 -10.02 1.35
N MET A 88 12.27 -10.12 2.65
CA MET A 88 11.85 -11.38 3.28
C MET A 88 10.51 -11.88 2.73
N ALA A 89 9.55 -10.99 2.56
CA ALA A 89 8.21 -11.34 2.09
C ALA A 89 8.21 -11.79 0.62
N THR A 90 9.06 -11.17 -0.22
CA THR A 90 9.15 -11.42 -1.67
C THR A 90 10.26 -12.38 -2.05
N LYS A 91 11.17 -12.70 -1.12
CA LYS A 91 12.42 -13.43 -1.37
C LYS A 91 13.28 -12.78 -2.46
N SER A 92 13.23 -11.45 -2.54
CA SER A 92 14.02 -10.70 -3.52
C SER A 92 15.50 -10.65 -3.11
N ARG A 93 16.38 -10.75 -4.08
CA ARG A 93 17.83 -10.63 -3.90
C ARG A 93 18.41 -9.45 -4.68
N SER A 94 19.40 -8.79 -4.13
CA SER A 94 20.15 -7.77 -4.87
C SER A 94 21.00 -8.44 -5.94
N VAL A 95 21.13 -7.77 -7.08
CA VAL A 95 21.98 -8.23 -8.20
C VAL A 95 22.95 -7.13 -8.60
N THR A 96 24.08 -7.59 -9.16
CA THR A 96 25.13 -6.71 -9.69
C THR A 96 25.00 -6.58 -11.21
N ILE A 97 25.72 -5.62 -11.79
CA ILE A 97 25.77 -5.43 -13.24
C ILE A 97 26.35 -6.67 -13.97
N SER A 98 27.23 -7.43 -13.32
CA SER A 98 27.80 -8.65 -13.90
C SER A 98 26.82 -9.81 -13.93
N GLU A 99 25.86 -9.86 -13.00
CA GLU A 99 24.83 -10.91 -12.95
C GLU A 99 23.69 -10.63 -13.92
N GLU A 100 23.25 -9.37 -14.00
CA GLU A 100 22.10 -8.96 -14.83
C GLU A 100 22.41 -7.69 -15.66
N PRO A 101 23.35 -7.79 -16.62
CA PRO A 101 23.83 -6.63 -17.36
C PRO A 101 22.74 -5.93 -18.18
N ARG A 102 21.77 -6.69 -18.70
CA ARG A 102 20.65 -6.19 -19.50
C ARG A 102 19.79 -5.21 -18.70
N ALA A 103 19.17 -5.66 -17.62
CA ALA A 103 18.27 -4.87 -16.82
C ALA A 103 19.02 -3.76 -16.04
N TYR A 104 20.25 -4.05 -15.59
CA TYR A 104 21.03 -3.07 -14.84
C TYR A 104 21.41 -1.86 -15.69
N ARG A 105 21.89 -2.07 -16.93
CA ARG A 105 22.23 -0.98 -17.86
C ARG A 105 21.00 -0.14 -18.25
N MET A 106 19.85 -0.79 -18.48
CA MET A 106 18.60 -0.07 -18.75
C MET A 106 18.23 0.83 -17.58
N LEU A 107 18.23 0.31 -16.35
CA LEU A 107 17.95 1.07 -15.14
C LEU A 107 18.92 2.24 -14.94
N GLU A 108 20.22 2.00 -15.15
CA GLU A 108 21.25 3.03 -15.01
C GLU A 108 21.08 4.14 -16.06
N ASN A 109 20.94 3.79 -17.34
CA ASN A 109 20.77 4.74 -18.43
C ASN A 109 19.54 5.62 -18.26
N LEU A 110 18.41 5.01 -17.90
CA LEU A 110 17.16 5.72 -17.62
C LEU A 110 17.29 6.65 -16.40
N SER A 111 18.01 6.21 -15.36
CA SER A 111 18.25 7.02 -14.17
C SER A 111 19.13 8.23 -14.49
N ILE A 112 20.22 8.03 -15.23
CA ILE A 112 21.12 9.11 -15.66
C ILE A 112 20.38 10.12 -16.54
N SER A 113 19.59 9.66 -17.51
CA SER A 113 18.83 10.55 -18.40
C SER A 113 17.84 11.45 -17.67
N ARG A 114 17.41 11.05 -16.47
CA ARG A 114 16.55 11.85 -15.57
C ARG A 114 17.30 12.62 -14.48
N GLY A 115 18.62 12.49 -14.40
CA GLY A 115 19.42 13.08 -13.32
C GLY A 115 19.04 12.52 -11.93
N GLN A 116 18.63 11.24 -11.87
CA GLN A 116 18.29 10.53 -10.63
C GLN A 116 19.43 9.62 -10.18
N ILE A 117 19.57 9.43 -8.87
CA ILE A 117 20.44 8.38 -8.34
C ILE A 117 19.89 7.04 -8.78
N THR A 118 20.72 6.21 -9.40
CA THR A 118 20.34 4.86 -9.84
C THR A 118 19.87 4.02 -8.65
N PRO A 119 18.61 3.55 -8.64
CA PRO A 119 18.12 2.65 -7.59
C PRO A 119 18.86 1.33 -7.60
N LYS A 120 18.83 0.61 -6.49
CA LYS A 120 19.32 -0.76 -6.44
C LYS A 120 18.43 -1.67 -7.27
N LEU A 121 19.02 -2.56 -8.07
CA LEU A 121 18.27 -3.59 -8.79
C LEU A 121 18.15 -4.85 -7.93
N LYS A 122 16.94 -5.40 -7.85
CA LYS A 122 16.64 -6.68 -7.20
C LYS A 122 15.83 -7.58 -8.10
N ILE A 123 15.96 -8.90 -7.87
CA ILE A 123 15.24 -9.91 -8.63
C ILE A 123 14.50 -10.86 -7.68
N ILE A 124 13.31 -11.25 -8.11
CA ILE A 124 12.53 -12.35 -7.54
C ILE A 124 12.54 -13.48 -8.53
N GLU A 125 13.06 -14.64 -8.13
CA GLU A 125 13.12 -15.84 -8.96
C GLU A 125 11.74 -16.53 -9.01
N THR A 126 10.85 -15.99 -9.84
CA THR A 126 9.50 -16.50 -10.07
C THR A 126 9.10 -16.34 -11.53
N PRO A 127 8.28 -17.27 -12.09
CA PRO A 127 7.77 -17.14 -13.45
C PRO A 127 6.71 -16.05 -13.63
N VAL A 128 6.21 -15.49 -12.57
CA VAL A 128 5.23 -14.39 -12.59
C VAL A 128 5.81 -13.16 -13.25
N MET A 129 5.00 -12.41 -14.00
CA MET A 129 5.43 -11.19 -14.70
C MET A 129 5.07 -9.95 -13.88
N ASN A 130 5.99 -9.48 -13.04
CA ASN A 130 5.72 -8.31 -12.22
C ASN A 130 6.99 -7.48 -11.95
N ALA A 131 6.80 -6.22 -11.55
CA ALA A 131 7.81 -5.29 -11.10
C ALA A 131 7.26 -4.42 -9.98
N PHE A 132 8.13 -3.80 -9.21
CA PHE A 132 7.76 -2.73 -8.27
C PHE A 132 8.97 -1.94 -7.81
N ALA A 133 8.72 -0.69 -7.43
CA ALA A 133 9.68 0.15 -6.75
C ALA A 133 9.44 0.15 -5.24
N SER A 134 10.51 0.20 -4.44
CA SER A 134 10.48 0.34 -2.98
C SER A 134 11.53 1.33 -2.49
N GLY A 135 11.41 1.74 -1.22
CA GLY A 135 12.30 2.73 -0.63
C GLY A 135 11.62 4.04 -0.28
N VAL A 136 12.23 4.83 0.60
CA VAL A 136 11.66 6.08 1.13
C VAL A 136 12.57 7.29 0.97
N ARG A 137 13.86 7.07 0.65
CA ARG A 137 14.89 8.11 0.47
C ARG A 137 15.62 7.86 -0.85
N ASP A 138 16.13 8.92 -1.45
CA ASP A 138 16.80 8.85 -2.76
C ASP A 138 17.97 7.85 -2.80
N LYS A 139 18.69 7.65 -1.70
CA LYS A 139 19.79 6.67 -1.57
C LYS A 139 19.32 5.22 -1.36
N ASN A 140 18.03 5.00 -1.03
CA ASN A 140 17.51 3.69 -0.63
C ASN A 140 16.43 3.16 -1.58
N TYR A 141 16.17 3.85 -2.70
CA TYR A 141 15.23 3.32 -3.67
C TYR A 141 15.76 2.05 -4.32
N THR A 142 14.84 1.15 -4.57
CA THR A 142 15.08 -0.16 -5.18
C THR A 142 14.03 -0.38 -6.26
N VAL A 143 14.43 -0.91 -7.40
CA VAL A 143 13.54 -1.46 -8.43
C VAL A 143 13.69 -2.97 -8.38
N THR A 144 12.59 -3.67 -8.20
CA THR A 144 12.53 -5.13 -8.13
C THR A 144 11.79 -5.66 -9.35
N LEU A 145 12.43 -6.57 -10.08
CA LEU A 145 11.88 -7.24 -11.26
C LEU A 145 11.72 -8.73 -10.97
N THR A 146 10.72 -9.36 -11.56
CA THR A 146 10.62 -10.82 -11.52
C THR A 146 11.35 -11.47 -12.71
N ARG A 147 11.83 -12.68 -12.52
CA ARG A 147 12.47 -13.44 -13.59
C ARG A 147 11.53 -13.64 -14.78
N GLY A 148 10.25 -13.94 -14.49
CA GLY A 148 9.23 -14.09 -15.53
C GLY A 148 9.05 -12.84 -16.38
N LEU A 149 9.07 -11.64 -15.77
CA LEU A 149 9.02 -10.38 -16.51
C LEU A 149 10.21 -10.23 -17.44
N MET A 150 11.44 -10.43 -16.93
CA MET A 150 12.68 -10.27 -17.67
C MET A 150 12.80 -11.23 -18.85
N ASN A 151 12.23 -12.45 -18.72
CA ASN A 151 12.31 -13.48 -19.76
C ASN A 151 11.25 -13.31 -20.86
N ASN A 152 10.12 -12.66 -20.56
CA ASN A 152 8.98 -12.55 -21.50
C ASN A 152 8.87 -11.20 -22.19
N LEU A 153 9.55 -10.17 -21.67
CA LEU A 153 9.57 -8.85 -22.28
C LEU A 153 10.82 -8.68 -23.15
N ASP A 154 10.64 -8.07 -24.31
CA ASP A 154 11.76 -7.57 -25.12
C ASP A 154 12.43 -6.35 -24.47
N ASP A 155 13.47 -5.81 -25.10
CA ASP A 155 14.25 -4.71 -24.51
C ASP A 155 13.43 -3.44 -24.37
N GLU A 156 12.62 -3.09 -25.36
CA GLU A 156 11.80 -1.88 -25.33
C GLU A 156 10.69 -1.99 -24.27
N GLU A 157 10.05 -3.15 -24.18
CA GLU A 157 8.99 -3.42 -23.21
C GLU A 157 9.53 -3.41 -21.77
N LEU A 158 10.70 -4.03 -21.53
CA LEU A 158 11.36 -4.04 -20.22
C LEU A 158 11.81 -2.63 -19.84
N GLU A 159 12.35 -1.87 -20.78
CA GLU A 159 12.72 -0.48 -20.58
C GLU A 159 11.52 0.38 -20.21
N ALA A 160 10.37 0.18 -20.87
CA ALA A 160 9.13 0.88 -20.55
C ALA A 160 8.64 0.59 -19.13
N VAL A 161 8.71 -0.67 -18.66
CA VAL A 161 8.34 -1.05 -17.29
C VAL A 161 9.33 -0.44 -16.27
N ILE A 162 10.63 -0.49 -16.52
CA ILE A 162 11.62 0.14 -15.63
C ILE A 162 11.41 1.66 -15.57
N ALA A 163 11.10 2.30 -16.70
CA ALA A 163 10.79 3.73 -16.76
C ALA A 163 9.54 4.10 -15.98
N HIS A 164 8.53 3.22 -15.95
CA HIS A 164 7.33 3.36 -15.14
C HIS A 164 7.67 3.33 -13.64
N GLU A 165 8.46 2.37 -13.19
CA GLU A 165 8.91 2.27 -11.79
C GLU A 165 9.75 3.50 -11.37
N LEU A 166 10.64 3.96 -12.24
CA LEU A 166 11.40 5.19 -12.01
C LEU A 166 10.50 6.43 -11.91
N SER A 167 9.37 6.43 -12.62
CA SER A 167 8.39 7.52 -12.54
C SER A 167 7.70 7.56 -11.18
N HIS A 168 7.36 6.40 -10.60
CA HIS A 168 6.84 6.32 -9.23
C HIS A 168 7.84 6.83 -8.20
N ILE A 169 9.12 6.50 -8.35
CA ILE A 169 10.20 7.02 -7.48
C ILE A 169 10.26 8.55 -7.58
N ARG A 170 10.30 9.10 -8.79
CA ARG A 170 10.34 10.55 -9.04
C ARG A 170 9.15 11.28 -8.45
N ASN A 171 7.96 10.70 -8.58
CA ASN A 171 6.72 11.28 -8.11
C ASN A 171 6.54 11.16 -6.58
N LYS A 172 7.47 10.49 -5.88
CA LYS A 172 7.39 10.17 -4.44
C LYS A 172 6.18 9.29 -4.08
N ASP A 173 5.61 8.59 -5.06
CA ASP A 173 4.49 7.67 -4.87
C ASP A 173 4.87 6.51 -3.97
N VAL A 174 6.07 5.96 -4.18
CA VAL A 174 6.63 4.83 -3.42
C VAL A 174 6.73 5.15 -1.93
N ARG A 175 7.24 6.34 -1.60
CA ARG A 175 7.36 6.79 -0.20
C ARG A 175 6.00 6.87 0.48
N LEU A 176 5.01 7.48 -0.19
CA LEU A 176 3.65 7.60 0.33
C LEU A 176 3.03 6.22 0.55
N LEU A 177 3.22 5.31 -0.41
CA LEU A 177 2.70 3.94 -0.34
C LEU A 177 3.29 3.17 0.85
N ILE A 178 4.61 3.23 1.06
CA ILE A 178 5.27 2.55 2.20
C ILE A 178 4.74 3.07 3.54
N ILE A 179 4.60 4.40 3.69
CA ILE A 179 4.04 4.99 4.91
C ILE A 179 2.61 4.47 5.14
N ALA A 180 1.78 4.44 4.10
CA ALA A 180 0.41 3.94 4.19
C ALA A 180 0.35 2.44 4.55
N ILE A 181 1.22 1.62 3.96
CA ILE A 181 1.31 0.18 4.26
C ILE A 181 1.68 -0.05 5.73
N ILE A 182 2.67 0.68 6.27
CA ILE A 182 3.06 0.56 7.68
C ILE A 182 1.87 0.88 8.60
N PHE A 183 1.11 1.94 8.30
CA PHE A 183 -0.05 2.30 9.11
C PHE A 183 -1.15 1.26 9.05
N VAL A 184 -1.53 0.83 7.84
CA VAL A 184 -2.56 -0.20 7.69
C VAL A 184 -2.12 -1.51 8.36
N GLY A 185 -0.84 -1.90 8.25
CA GLY A 185 -0.30 -3.09 8.87
C GLY A 185 -0.46 -3.11 10.40
N ILE A 186 -0.25 -1.96 11.07
CA ILE A 186 -0.50 -1.86 12.51
C ILE A 186 -1.97 -2.12 12.84
N PHE A 187 -2.90 -1.46 12.12
CA PHE A 187 -4.34 -1.63 12.37
C PHE A 187 -4.82 -3.04 12.04
N SER A 188 -4.32 -3.64 10.96
CA SER A 188 -4.63 -5.03 10.59
C SER A 188 -4.17 -6.00 11.67
N PHE A 189 -2.92 -5.86 12.13
CA PHE A 189 -2.36 -6.72 13.18
C PHE A 189 -3.14 -6.62 14.48
N VAL A 190 -3.46 -5.41 14.93
CA VAL A 190 -4.24 -5.17 16.14
C VAL A 190 -5.66 -5.71 15.98
N GLY A 191 -6.33 -5.40 14.86
CA GLY A 191 -7.68 -5.86 14.55
C GLY A 191 -7.78 -7.39 14.53
N GLU A 192 -6.86 -8.07 13.84
CA GLU A 192 -6.83 -9.55 13.80
C GLU A 192 -6.54 -10.15 15.17
N SER A 193 -5.60 -9.55 15.93
CA SER A 193 -5.26 -10.04 17.28
C SER A 193 -6.46 -9.95 18.21
N LEU A 194 -7.23 -8.86 18.11
CA LEU A 194 -8.46 -8.68 18.87
C LEU A 194 -9.53 -9.70 18.48
N LEU A 195 -9.82 -9.82 17.19
CA LEU A 195 -10.83 -10.75 16.71
C LEU A 195 -10.48 -12.19 17.13
N ARG A 196 -9.21 -12.61 16.95
CA ARG A 196 -8.75 -13.94 17.38
C ARG A 196 -8.91 -14.15 18.87
N ASN A 197 -8.65 -13.15 19.71
CA ASN A 197 -8.80 -13.25 21.16
C ASN A 197 -10.28 -13.27 21.58
N ILE A 198 -11.13 -12.42 20.99
CA ILE A 198 -12.57 -12.41 21.26
C ILE A 198 -13.23 -13.74 20.86
N PHE A 199 -12.83 -14.34 19.73
CA PHE A 199 -13.38 -15.64 19.29
C PHE A 199 -12.71 -16.86 19.95
N ARG A 200 -11.47 -16.74 20.47
CA ARG A 200 -10.78 -17.83 21.20
C ARG A 200 -11.17 -17.91 22.66
N THR A 201 -11.33 -16.79 23.34
CA THR A 201 -12.02 -16.77 24.62
C THR A 201 -13.47 -17.05 24.25
N ASN A 202 -13.89 -18.35 24.38
CA ASN A 202 -15.30 -18.67 24.40
C ASN A 202 -15.96 -17.59 25.24
N LEU A 203 -16.82 -16.75 24.61
CA LEU A 203 -17.73 -15.90 25.37
C LEU A 203 -18.26 -16.78 26.47
N PRO A 204 -18.10 -16.43 27.75
CA PRO A 204 -18.49 -17.32 28.82
C PRO A 204 -19.91 -17.79 28.52
N ARG A 205 -20.05 -19.09 28.21
CA ARG A 205 -21.36 -19.71 28.14
C ARG A 205 -21.98 -19.33 29.47
N SER A 206 -23.02 -18.53 29.38
CA SER A 206 -23.79 -18.08 30.54
C SER A 206 -24.27 -19.31 31.35
N ASP A 207 -23.46 -19.75 32.29
CA ASP A 207 -24.04 -20.46 33.45
C ASP A 207 -24.92 -19.44 34.16
N HIS A 208 -26.18 -19.78 34.21
CA HIS A 208 -27.29 -18.99 34.71
C HIS A 208 -27.09 -18.62 36.19
N HIS A 209 -26.24 -17.67 36.49
CA HIS A 209 -26.41 -16.80 37.65
C HIS A 209 -26.46 -15.36 37.18
N ARG A 210 -27.69 -14.98 36.77
CA ARG A 210 -28.07 -13.61 36.51
C ARG A 210 -27.72 -12.73 37.72
N ARG A 211 -26.60 -12.02 37.67
CA ARG A 211 -26.52 -10.72 38.32
C ARG A 211 -27.21 -9.68 37.39
N SER A 212 -28.18 -9.06 37.95
CA SER A 212 -29.07 -8.05 37.33
C SER A 212 -28.33 -6.78 36.93
N GLY A 213 -27.44 -6.82 35.96
CA GLY A 213 -26.66 -5.70 35.46
C GLY A 213 -26.34 -5.79 33.96
N GLY A 214 -26.84 -6.83 33.28
CA GLY A 214 -26.39 -7.24 31.93
C GLY A 214 -26.70 -6.32 30.73
N GLY A 215 -27.38 -5.17 30.91
CA GLY A 215 -27.68 -4.28 29.79
C GLY A 215 -26.52 -3.39 29.36
N ASN A 216 -25.62 -3.05 30.26
CA ASN A 216 -24.63 -1.99 30.03
C ASN A 216 -23.29 -2.49 29.46
N ALA A 217 -22.87 -3.71 29.81
CA ALA A 217 -21.67 -4.32 29.25
C ALA A 217 -21.80 -4.53 27.73
N GLY A 218 -22.97 -4.95 27.26
CA GLY A 218 -23.26 -5.09 25.82
C GLY A 218 -23.12 -3.78 25.07
N ALA A 219 -23.59 -2.67 25.65
CA ALA A 219 -23.46 -1.35 25.04
C ALA A 219 -21.99 -0.92 24.93
N LEU A 220 -21.19 -1.11 25.98
CA LEU A 220 -19.75 -0.77 25.94
C LEU A 220 -18.99 -1.60 24.89
N ILE A 221 -19.27 -2.91 24.81
CA ILE A 221 -18.69 -3.79 23.80
C ILE A 221 -19.11 -3.30 22.40
N PHE A 222 -20.37 -2.94 22.20
CA PHE A 222 -20.86 -2.42 20.94
C PHE A 222 -20.11 -1.14 20.54
N PHE A 223 -20.00 -0.14 21.43
CA PHE A 223 -19.25 1.09 21.15
C PHE A 223 -17.78 0.81 20.83
N ALA A 224 -17.12 -0.12 21.56
CA ALA A 224 -15.74 -0.48 21.30
C ALA A 224 -15.58 -1.12 19.91
N ILE A 225 -16.47 -2.03 19.52
CA ILE A 225 -16.45 -2.67 18.19
C ILE A 225 -16.66 -1.62 17.09
N VAL A 226 -17.59 -0.68 17.28
CA VAL A 226 -17.85 0.41 16.32
C VAL A 226 -16.60 1.28 16.17
N ILE A 227 -15.95 1.68 17.25
CA ILE A 227 -14.73 2.51 17.20
C ILE A 227 -13.60 1.77 16.49
N ILE A 228 -13.41 0.48 16.78
CA ILE A 228 -12.40 -0.37 16.10
C ILE A 228 -12.71 -0.46 14.62
N GLY A 229 -13.98 -0.72 14.26
CA GLY A 229 -14.42 -0.82 12.87
C GLY A 229 -14.22 0.47 12.10
N VAL A 230 -14.57 1.61 12.70
CA VAL A 230 -14.35 2.94 12.11
C VAL A 230 -12.86 3.23 11.95
N SER A 231 -12.03 2.92 12.96
CA SER A 231 -10.57 3.13 12.88
C SER A 231 -9.96 2.28 11.77
N TYR A 232 -10.38 1.02 11.64
CA TYR A 232 -9.95 0.12 10.57
C TYR A 232 -10.41 0.64 9.19
N LEU A 233 -11.67 1.05 9.06
CA LEU A 233 -12.21 1.61 7.83
C LEU A 233 -11.47 2.88 7.41
N LEU A 234 -11.18 3.79 8.34
CA LEU A 234 -10.41 5.00 8.06
C LEU A 234 -8.98 4.68 7.63
N ALA A 235 -8.31 3.72 8.28
CA ALA A 235 -6.99 3.25 7.87
C ALA A 235 -7.04 2.66 6.44
N MET A 236 -8.05 1.86 6.13
CA MET A 236 -8.26 1.29 4.80
C MET A 236 -8.55 2.37 3.75
N LEU A 237 -9.44 3.34 4.04
CA LEU A 237 -9.74 4.46 3.14
C LEU A 237 -8.51 5.31 2.85
N THR A 238 -7.62 5.46 3.83
CA THR A 238 -6.35 6.16 3.66
C THR A 238 -5.47 5.48 2.61
N ARG A 239 -5.44 4.15 2.59
CA ARG A 239 -4.76 3.35 1.58
C ARG A 239 -5.37 3.54 0.19
N PHE A 240 -6.70 3.55 0.06
CA PHE A 240 -7.39 3.75 -1.22
C PHE A 240 -7.33 5.20 -1.74
N ALA A 241 -7.10 6.17 -0.86
CA ALA A 241 -6.85 7.55 -1.27
C ALA A 241 -5.52 7.72 -2.02
N LEU A 242 -4.69 6.66 -2.06
CA LEU A 242 -3.56 6.50 -2.97
C LEU A 242 -4.10 6.28 -4.39
N SER A 243 -4.36 7.37 -5.06
CA SER A 243 -5.18 7.51 -6.26
C SER A 243 -4.68 6.70 -7.48
N ARG A 244 -5.60 6.04 -8.19
CA ARG A 244 -5.43 5.46 -9.53
C ARG A 244 -4.80 6.45 -10.55
N LYS A 245 -4.88 7.75 -10.31
CA LYS A 245 -4.24 8.79 -11.13
C LYS A 245 -2.71 8.69 -11.15
N ARG A 246 -2.10 8.05 -10.16
CA ARG A 246 -0.65 7.82 -10.11
C ARG A 246 -0.18 6.94 -11.25
N GLU A 247 -0.96 5.89 -11.55
CA GLU A 247 -0.63 4.94 -12.61
C GLU A 247 -0.60 5.63 -13.98
N PHE A 248 -1.62 6.44 -14.28
CA PHE A 248 -1.64 7.21 -15.52
C PHE A 248 -0.49 8.22 -15.61
N MET A 249 -0.06 8.78 -14.47
CA MET A 249 1.10 9.67 -14.44
C MET A 249 2.43 8.92 -14.56
N ALA A 250 2.51 7.71 -14.02
CA ALA A 250 3.68 6.86 -14.18
C ALA A 250 3.79 6.34 -15.62
N ASP A 251 2.68 5.96 -16.25
CA ASP A 251 2.61 5.60 -17.66
C ASP A 251 3.05 6.77 -18.57
N ALA A 252 2.50 7.96 -18.33
CA ALA A 252 2.92 9.16 -19.06
C ALA A 252 4.41 9.48 -18.84
N GLY A 253 4.90 9.30 -17.61
CA GLY A 253 6.32 9.47 -17.27
C GLY A 253 7.22 8.43 -17.92
N ALA A 254 6.77 7.19 -18.09
CA ALA A 254 7.47 6.17 -18.83
C ALA A 254 7.57 6.54 -20.33
N VAL A 255 6.46 6.93 -20.93
CA VAL A 255 6.43 7.41 -22.32
C VAL A 255 7.29 8.67 -22.52
N GLU A 256 7.27 9.60 -21.57
CA GLU A 256 8.14 10.80 -21.60
C GLU A 256 9.62 10.40 -21.65
N LEU A 257 10.00 9.34 -20.90
CA LEU A 257 11.38 8.91 -20.78
C LEU A 257 11.84 8.07 -21.96
N THR A 258 11.03 7.09 -22.38
CA THR A 258 11.37 6.14 -23.44
C THR A 258 11.03 6.61 -24.85
N LYS A 259 10.13 7.60 -24.96
CA LYS A 259 9.54 8.06 -26.24
C LYS A 259 8.84 6.96 -27.03
N ASN A 260 8.49 5.84 -26.37
CA ASN A 260 7.90 4.66 -26.99
C ASN A 260 6.62 4.20 -26.25
N PRO A 261 5.46 4.83 -26.54
CA PRO A 261 4.19 4.44 -25.93
C PRO A 261 3.74 3.04 -26.34
N ASP A 262 4.11 2.57 -27.54
CA ASP A 262 3.72 1.26 -28.04
C ASP A 262 4.40 0.13 -27.26
N ALA A 263 5.66 0.33 -26.85
CA ALA A 263 6.36 -0.62 -25.98
C ALA A 263 5.65 -0.77 -24.63
N MET A 264 5.19 0.34 -24.04
CA MET A 264 4.42 0.30 -22.79
C MET A 264 3.08 -0.42 -22.96
N ILE A 265 2.39 -0.20 -24.08
CA ILE A 265 1.13 -0.91 -24.41
C ILE A 265 1.38 -2.40 -24.54
N ARG A 266 2.41 -2.82 -25.29
CA ARG A 266 2.76 -4.24 -25.44
C ARG A 266 3.13 -4.88 -24.10
N ALA A 267 3.91 -4.20 -23.27
CA ALA A 267 4.26 -4.67 -21.93
C ALA A 267 3.01 -4.89 -21.08
N LEU A 268 2.09 -3.93 -21.02
CA LEU A 268 0.81 -4.05 -20.30
C LEU A 268 -0.03 -5.24 -20.79
N GLN A 269 -0.11 -5.45 -22.10
CA GLN A 269 -0.84 -6.58 -22.70
C GLN A 269 -0.22 -7.93 -22.32
N LYS A 270 1.11 -8.04 -22.32
CA LYS A 270 1.81 -9.28 -21.93
C LYS A 270 1.70 -9.59 -20.45
N ILE A 271 1.70 -8.55 -19.59
CA ILE A 271 1.61 -8.68 -18.12
C ILE A 271 0.19 -9.02 -17.69
N SER A 272 -0.83 -8.58 -18.44
CA SER A 272 -2.23 -8.78 -18.09
C SER A 272 -2.56 -10.23 -17.75
N GLY A 273 -3.10 -10.45 -16.54
CA GLY A 273 -3.48 -11.77 -16.03
C GLY A 273 -2.32 -12.70 -15.64
N ARG A 274 -1.06 -12.23 -15.66
CA ARG A 274 0.15 -13.02 -15.34
C ARG A 274 0.95 -12.48 -14.16
N ALA A 275 0.40 -11.51 -13.43
CA ALA A 275 1.15 -10.71 -12.46
C ALA A 275 0.94 -11.13 -11.00
N GLU A 276 0.12 -12.15 -10.69
CA GLU A 276 -0.23 -12.48 -9.32
C GLU A 276 0.93 -13.13 -8.55
N LEU A 277 1.46 -12.42 -7.54
CA LEU A 277 2.47 -12.92 -6.62
C LEU A 277 1.81 -13.75 -5.50
N SER A 278 1.93 -15.08 -5.57
CA SER A 278 1.42 -16.01 -4.55
C SER A 278 2.28 -15.99 -3.30
N GLY A 279 1.65 -16.14 -2.12
CA GLY A 279 2.35 -16.25 -0.84
C GLY A 279 2.93 -14.93 -0.29
N VAL A 280 2.73 -13.81 -0.97
CA VAL A 280 3.18 -12.48 -0.52
C VAL A 280 2.03 -11.77 0.22
N PRO A 281 2.30 -11.07 1.35
CA PRO A 281 1.28 -10.29 2.06
C PRO A 281 0.54 -9.30 1.15
N ALA A 282 -0.76 -9.09 1.43
CA ALA A 282 -1.62 -8.22 0.60
C ALA A 282 -1.07 -6.79 0.50
N GLU A 283 -0.44 -6.30 1.57
CA GLU A 283 0.17 -4.98 1.64
C GLU A 283 1.33 -4.83 0.66
N VAL A 284 2.15 -5.87 0.50
CA VAL A 284 3.29 -5.88 -0.44
C VAL A 284 2.80 -6.07 -1.89
N LYS A 285 1.74 -6.87 -2.09
CA LYS A 285 1.12 -7.02 -3.43
C LYS A 285 0.63 -5.70 -4.02
N GLU A 286 0.34 -4.71 -3.19
CA GLU A 286 -0.11 -3.40 -3.67
C GLU A 286 1.00 -2.49 -4.19
N MET A 287 2.25 -2.89 -4.00
CA MET A 287 3.40 -2.24 -4.62
C MET A 287 3.64 -2.77 -6.05
N ALA A 288 3.05 -3.91 -6.39
CA ALA A 288 3.26 -4.58 -7.66
C ALA A 288 2.74 -3.77 -8.85
N PHE A 289 3.37 -3.90 -10.01
CA PHE A 289 3.00 -3.24 -11.26
C PHE A 289 1.56 -3.57 -11.69
N GLU A 290 1.15 -4.80 -11.46
CA GLU A 290 -0.23 -5.26 -11.58
C GLU A 290 -0.59 -6.15 -10.40
N ASN A 291 -1.81 -5.96 -9.87
CA ASN A 291 -2.39 -6.81 -8.86
C ASN A 291 -3.83 -7.15 -9.29
N PRO A 292 -4.03 -8.25 -10.04
CA PRO A 292 -5.34 -8.60 -10.55
C PRO A 292 -6.29 -8.94 -9.41
N ARG A 293 -7.35 -8.16 -9.25
CA ARG A 293 -8.46 -8.43 -8.32
C ARG A 293 -9.75 -8.49 -9.11
N VAL A 294 -10.48 -9.61 -8.98
CA VAL A 294 -11.73 -9.90 -9.69
C VAL A 294 -12.93 -9.66 -8.75
N GLY A 295 -14.05 -9.18 -9.29
CA GLY A 295 -15.31 -8.99 -8.58
C GLY A 295 -15.41 -7.70 -7.76
N LEU A 296 -16.17 -7.73 -6.64
CA LEU A 296 -16.37 -6.58 -5.74
C LEU A 296 -15.05 -6.00 -5.20
N ALA A 297 -14.01 -6.84 -5.10
CA ALA A 297 -12.67 -6.39 -4.74
C ALA A 297 -12.05 -5.42 -5.77
N GLY A 298 -12.50 -5.43 -7.01
CA GLY A 298 -12.04 -4.50 -8.05
C GLY A 298 -12.40 -3.02 -7.79
N VAL A 299 -13.47 -2.76 -7.02
CA VAL A 299 -13.82 -1.39 -6.58
C VAL A 299 -12.73 -0.81 -5.69
N PHE A 300 -12.05 -1.68 -4.94
CA PHE A 300 -10.98 -1.36 -4.01
C PHE A 300 -9.58 -1.62 -4.59
N ALA A 301 -9.46 -1.88 -5.90
CA ALA A 301 -8.16 -2.05 -6.54
C ALA A 301 -7.36 -0.73 -6.52
N THR A 302 -6.09 -0.82 -6.15
CA THR A 302 -5.16 0.33 -6.12
C THR A 302 -4.72 0.74 -7.51
N HIS A 303 -4.73 -0.20 -8.46
CA HIS A 303 -4.40 0.04 -9.85
C HIS A 303 -5.67 0.13 -10.72
N PRO A 304 -5.71 1.00 -11.73
CA PRO A 304 -6.78 1.00 -12.73
C PRO A 304 -6.68 -0.27 -13.58
N PRO A 305 -7.81 -0.72 -14.16
CA PRO A 305 -7.77 -1.80 -15.15
C PRO A 305 -6.78 -1.50 -16.28
N ILE A 306 -6.05 -2.52 -16.74
CA ILE A 306 -5.03 -2.38 -17.79
C ILE A 306 -5.62 -1.77 -19.05
N GLU A 307 -6.85 -2.13 -19.40
CA GLU A 307 -7.55 -1.62 -20.56
C GLU A 307 -7.66 -0.08 -20.53
N LYS A 308 -7.93 0.49 -19.34
CA LYS A 308 -8.00 1.95 -19.16
C LYS A 308 -6.64 2.61 -19.26
N ARG A 309 -5.57 1.94 -18.84
CA ARG A 309 -4.20 2.42 -19.00
C ARG A 309 -3.81 2.43 -20.48
N ILE A 310 -4.10 1.35 -21.21
CA ILE A 310 -3.88 1.25 -22.67
C ILE A 310 -4.68 2.32 -23.40
N GLU A 311 -5.98 2.48 -23.09
CA GLU A 311 -6.83 3.53 -23.68
C GLU A 311 -6.23 4.95 -23.48
N ALA A 312 -5.73 5.23 -22.29
CA ALA A 312 -5.10 6.51 -22.00
C ALA A 312 -3.79 6.71 -22.78
N LEU A 313 -2.97 5.66 -22.93
CA LEU A 313 -1.72 5.69 -23.70
C LEU A 313 -2.00 5.93 -25.20
N VAL A 314 -3.04 5.31 -25.76
CA VAL A 314 -3.47 5.54 -27.14
C VAL A 314 -4.00 6.96 -27.32
N LYS A 315 -4.87 7.41 -26.39
CA LYS A 315 -5.53 8.72 -26.52
C LYS A 315 -4.61 9.90 -26.27
N TYR A 316 -3.71 9.80 -25.32
CA TYR A 316 -2.89 10.92 -24.85
C TYR A 316 -1.39 10.71 -25.04
N GLY A 317 -0.93 9.49 -25.18
CA GLY A 317 0.49 9.13 -25.34
C GLY A 317 0.93 8.98 -26.79
N GLY A 318 0.00 8.99 -27.74
CA GLY A 318 0.30 8.76 -29.16
C GLY A 318 0.60 7.29 -29.51
N GLY A 319 0.21 6.35 -28.62
CA GLY A 319 0.37 4.92 -28.85
C GLY A 319 -0.66 4.34 -29.82
N HIS A 320 -0.35 3.17 -30.37
CA HIS A 320 -1.19 2.45 -31.32
C HIS A 320 -1.51 1.06 -30.76
N THR A 321 -2.75 0.62 -30.88
CA THR A 321 -3.11 -0.78 -30.67
C THR A 321 -3.27 -1.46 -32.03
N ALA A 322 -2.98 -2.77 -32.12
CA ALA A 322 -3.15 -3.53 -33.35
C ALA A 322 -4.58 -3.44 -33.96
N PHE A 323 -5.56 -3.07 -33.14
CA PHE A 323 -6.96 -2.84 -33.56
C PHE A 323 -7.20 -1.48 -34.22
N ASN A 324 -6.31 -0.49 -34.09
CA ASN A 324 -6.50 0.85 -34.64
C ASN A 324 -5.88 1.06 -36.02
N THR A 325 -5.16 0.07 -36.55
CA THR A 325 -4.57 0.13 -37.90
C THR A 325 -5.56 -0.18 -38.99
N SER A 326 -6.78 -0.71 -38.70
CA SER A 326 -7.78 -1.09 -39.69
C SER A 326 -8.73 0.06 -40.14
N HIS A 327 -8.61 1.27 -39.59
CA HIS A 327 -9.47 2.41 -39.92
C HIS A 327 -8.75 3.58 -40.61
N ARG A 328 -7.52 3.37 -41.13
CA ARG A 328 -6.79 4.37 -41.93
C ARG A 328 -6.37 3.81 -43.28
N THR A 329 -7.32 3.20 -43.99
CA THR A 329 -7.19 2.96 -45.45
C THR A 329 -8.39 3.57 -46.15
#